data_03490c39651ba5a2ac4874e03953204f
#
_entry.id   03490c39651ba5a2ac4874e03953204f
#
_cell.length_a   1.000
_cell.length_b   1.000
_cell.length_c   1.000
_cell.angle_alpha   90.00
_cell.angle_beta   90.00
_cell.angle_gamma   90.00
#
_symmetry.space_group_name_H-M   'P 1'
#
loop_
_entity.id
_entity.type
_entity.pdbx_description
1 polymer ?
#
loop_
_entity_poly.entity_id
_entity_poly.type
_entity_poly.pdbx_seq_one_letter_code
_entity_poly.pdbx_strand_id
1 'polypeptide(L)'
;SISVDPMNPITTLVVGFESGDHPVDTRMSRALEIAKECKGKFDEKAVVNQSENSAKAEQEETAADLWKNAFIRLPYYKNHLIRYGIIGDTFETSIPWEKFGDFYRGIKSDISSIIKEATGYDGLVSCRFTHVYPDGPAVYISFLALGDKDGNMKNALDNWCKIKQVANTQVVARGGTVTHHHAVGRDHRG
;
A
#
# COMPACT_ATOMS: atom_id res chain seq x y z
N SER A 1 -4.16 2.54 -17.78
CA SER A 1 -3.07 3.08 -16.97
C SER A 1 -3.63 4.06 -15.95
N ILE A 2 -3.41 3.79 -14.66
CA ILE A 2 -3.78 4.74 -13.60
C ILE A 2 -2.71 5.85 -13.64
N SER A 3 -3.08 7.02 -14.14
CA SER A 3 -2.21 8.20 -14.06
C SER A 3 -2.24 8.73 -12.62
N VAL A 4 -1.12 8.65 -11.93
CA VAL A 4 -0.98 9.30 -10.62
C VAL A 4 -0.49 10.71 -10.87
N ASP A 5 -1.39 11.68 -10.75
CA ASP A 5 -1.05 13.10 -10.72
C ASP A 5 -0.65 13.46 -9.27
N PRO A 6 0.61 13.83 -9.01
CA PRO A 6 1.07 14.19 -7.67
C PRO A 6 0.34 15.41 -7.08
N MET A 7 -0.21 16.28 -7.94
CA MET A 7 -0.96 17.48 -7.54
C MET A 7 -2.44 17.17 -7.25
N ASN A 8 -2.91 15.99 -7.65
CA ASN A 8 -4.30 15.57 -7.45
C ASN A 8 -4.33 14.10 -7.01
N PRO A 9 -4.04 13.81 -5.74
CA PRO A 9 -3.91 12.43 -5.24
C PRO A 9 -5.23 11.67 -5.38
N ILE A 10 -5.17 10.57 -6.12
CA ILE A 10 -6.31 9.66 -6.32
C ILE A 10 -6.19 8.51 -5.33
N THR A 11 -7.27 8.25 -4.60
CA THR A 11 -7.41 7.02 -3.82
C THR A 11 -8.14 5.98 -4.66
N THR A 12 -7.52 4.83 -4.87
CA THR A 12 -8.15 3.72 -5.57
C THR A 12 -8.67 2.71 -4.56
N LEU A 13 -9.95 2.33 -4.71
CA LEU A 13 -10.58 1.27 -3.93
C LEU A 13 -10.87 0.09 -4.85
N VAL A 14 -10.41 -1.10 -4.46
CA VAL A 14 -10.76 -2.37 -5.10
C VAL A 14 -11.67 -3.13 -4.15
N VAL A 15 -12.87 -3.47 -4.60
CA VAL A 15 -13.87 -4.18 -3.80
C VAL A 15 -14.18 -5.51 -4.46
N GLY A 16 -14.20 -6.59 -3.68
CA GLY A 16 -14.61 -7.91 -4.12
C GLY A 16 -15.45 -8.60 -3.05
N PHE A 17 -16.42 -9.36 -3.49
CA PHE A 17 -17.20 -10.24 -2.64
C PHE A 17 -17.13 -11.67 -3.19
N GLU A 18 -16.93 -12.62 -2.31
CA GLU A 18 -16.87 -14.04 -2.64
C GLU A 18 -17.84 -14.80 -1.74
N SER A 19 -18.50 -15.82 -2.31
CA SER A 19 -19.34 -16.75 -1.56
C SER A 19 -19.40 -18.08 -2.32
N GLY A 20 -19.40 -19.18 -1.58
CA GLY A 20 -19.54 -20.53 -2.15
C GLY A 20 -20.98 -21.05 -2.12
N ASP A 21 -21.91 -20.35 -1.47
CA ASP A 21 -23.25 -20.87 -1.16
C ASP A 21 -24.40 -19.88 -1.42
N HIS A 22 -24.10 -18.61 -1.73
CA HIS A 22 -25.14 -17.60 -2.01
C HIS A 22 -24.66 -16.51 -2.98
N PRO A 23 -25.58 -15.84 -3.73
CA PRO A 23 -25.24 -14.74 -4.62
C PRO A 23 -24.71 -13.52 -3.86
N VAL A 24 -23.74 -12.84 -4.43
CA VAL A 24 -23.11 -11.65 -3.85
C VAL A 24 -23.51 -10.33 -4.53
N ASP A 25 -24.34 -10.39 -5.55
CA ASP A 25 -24.73 -9.25 -6.39
C ASP A 25 -25.35 -8.12 -5.59
N THR A 26 -26.21 -8.44 -4.61
CA THR A 26 -26.84 -7.43 -3.73
C THR A 26 -25.79 -6.67 -2.90
N ARG A 27 -24.74 -7.36 -2.46
CA ARG A 27 -23.64 -6.72 -1.71
C ARG A 27 -22.83 -5.81 -2.60
N MET A 28 -22.54 -6.27 -3.83
CA MET A 28 -21.83 -5.45 -4.81
C MET A 28 -22.65 -4.21 -5.18
N SER A 29 -23.95 -4.38 -5.47
CA SER A 29 -24.84 -3.25 -5.77
C SER A 29 -24.83 -2.22 -4.65
N ARG A 30 -24.94 -2.67 -3.38
CA ARG A 30 -24.90 -1.75 -2.24
C ARG A 30 -23.55 -1.06 -2.09
N ALA A 31 -22.44 -1.73 -2.35
CA ALA A 31 -21.11 -1.12 -2.32
C ALA A 31 -20.98 -0.03 -3.40
N LEU A 32 -21.49 -0.27 -4.60
CA LEU A 32 -21.49 0.71 -5.69
C LEU A 32 -22.37 1.92 -5.39
N GLU A 33 -23.55 1.73 -4.77
CA GLU A 33 -24.39 2.82 -4.28
C GLU A 33 -23.63 3.70 -3.28
N ILE A 34 -23.02 3.11 -2.27
CA ILE A 34 -22.22 3.84 -1.26
C ILE A 34 -21.06 4.58 -1.94
N ALA A 35 -20.38 3.94 -2.89
CA ALA A 35 -19.32 4.60 -3.65
C ALA A 35 -19.85 5.84 -4.39
N LYS A 36 -21.02 5.77 -5.03
CA LYS A 36 -21.68 6.92 -5.67
C LYS A 36 -22.05 8.00 -4.66
N GLU A 37 -22.65 7.64 -3.53
CA GLU A 37 -22.98 8.56 -2.42
C GLU A 37 -21.75 9.31 -1.93
N CYS A 38 -20.59 8.63 -1.86
CA CYS A 38 -19.29 9.19 -1.50
C CYS A 38 -18.57 9.91 -2.66
N LYS A 39 -19.23 10.13 -3.81
CA LYS A 39 -18.67 10.76 -5.02
C LYS A 39 -17.53 9.95 -5.66
N GLY A 40 -17.46 8.66 -5.40
CA GLY A 40 -16.55 7.73 -6.08
C GLY A 40 -16.88 7.61 -7.56
N LYS A 41 -15.86 7.41 -8.38
CA LYS A 41 -15.98 7.17 -9.82
C LYS A 41 -15.56 5.72 -10.11
N PHE A 42 -16.35 5.03 -10.89
CA PHE A 42 -16.01 3.68 -11.37
C PHE A 42 -16.61 3.46 -12.77
N ASP A 43 -16.02 2.54 -13.52
CA ASP A 43 -16.57 2.09 -14.79
C ASP A 43 -17.49 0.90 -14.53
N GLU A 44 -18.76 1.01 -14.90
CA GLU A 44 -19.74 -0.08 -14.75
C GLU A 44 -19.33 -1.35 -15.53
N LYS A 45 -18.59 -1.19 -16.62
CA LYS A 45 -18.04 -2.31 -17.40
C LYS A 45 -16.89 -3.04 -16.69
N ALA A 46 -16.27 -2.41 -15.70
CA ALA A 46 -15.21 -2.99 -14.88
C ALA A 46 -15.76 -3.81 -13.69
N VAL A 47 -17.07 -3.83 -13.49
CA VAL A 47 -17.73 -4.70 -12.52
C VAL A 47 -17.87 -6.10 -13.12
N VAL A 48 -17.07 -7.04 -12.64
CA VAL A 48 -16.97 -8.39 -13.20
C VAL A 48 -17.62 -9.39 -12.27
N ASN A 49 -18.58 -10.17 -12.76
CA ASN A 49 -19.08 -11.36 -12.09
C ASN A 49 -18.34 -12.59 -12.63
N GLN A 50 -17.43 -13.17 -11.86
CA GLN A 50 -16.61 -14.31 -12.28
C GLN A 50 -17.42 -15.60 -12.48
N SER A 51 -18.57 -15.75 -11.81
CA SER A 51 -19.43 -16.94 -11.99
C SER A 51 -20.08 -17.00 -13.38
N GLU A 52 -20.32 -15.86 -14.02
CA GLU A 52 -20.88 -15.79 -15.37
C GLU A 52 -19.82 -15.88 -16.49
N ASN A 53 -18.56 -15.62 -16.15
CA ASN A 53 -17.45 -15.49 -17.10
C ASN A 53 -16.57 -16.74 -17.25
N SER A 54 -16.87 -17.83 -16.55
CA SER A 54 -16.11 -19.09 -16.67
C SER A 54 -16.17 -19.73 -18.09
N ALA A 55 -16.99 -19.20 -19.00
CA ALA A 55 -17.13 -19.69 -20.38
C ALA A 55 -16.49 -18.77 -21.45
N LYS A 56 -15.90 -17.62 -21.10
CA LYS A 56 -15.28 -16.69 -22.07
C LYS A 56 -13.79 -16.54 -21.81
N ALA A 57 -12.99 -17.40 -22.41
CA ALA A 57 -11.54 -17.48 -22.25
C ALA A 57 -10.73 -16.42 -23.02
N GLU A 58 -11.32 -15.34 -23.48
CA GLU A 58 -10.61 -14.25 -24.19
C GLU A 58 -11.13 -12.89 -23.70
N GLN A 59 -10.87 -12.55 -22.44
CA GLN A 59 -11.14 -11.20 -21.96
C GLN A 59 -9.83 -10.44 -21.71
N GLU A 60 -9.82 -9.18 -22.14
CA GLU A 60 -8.78 -8.22 -21.76
C GLU A 60 -8.62 -8.21 -20.23
N GLU A 61 -7.37 -8.27 -19.77
CA GLU A 61 -7.00 -8.24 -18.34
C GLU A 61 -7.66 -7.04 -17.66
N THR A 62 -8.52 -7.28 -16.69
CA THR A 62 -9.19 -6.21 -15.95
C THR A 62 -8.21 -5.50 -15.02
N ALA A 63 -8.56 -4.29 -14.56
CA ALA A 63 -7.77 -3.56 -13.56
C ALA A 63 -7.61 -4.39 -12.26
N ALA A 64 -8.60 -5.21 -11.90
CA ALA A 64 -8.54 -6.12 -10.77
C ALA A 64 -7.54 -7.27 -11.00
N ASP A 65 -7.50 -7.84 -12.20
CA ASP A 65 -6.54 -8.89 -12.56
C ASP A 65 -5.12 -8.35 -12.60
N LEU A 66 -4.92 -7.16 -13.17
CA LEU A 66 -3.65 -6.45 -13.15
C LEU A 66 -3.16 -6.20 -11.73
N TRP A 67 -4.07 -5.77 -10.84
CA TRP A 67 -3.74 -5.55 -9.44
C TRP A 67 -3.39 -6.85 -8.73
N LYS A 68 -4.18 -7.92 -8.91
CA LYS A 68 -3.94 -9.24 -8.34
C LYS A 68 -2.59 -9.80 -8.80
N ASN A 69 -2.30 -9.73 -10.09
CA ASN A 69 -1.04 -10.17 -10.67
C ASN A 69 0.14 -9.34 -10.16
N ALA A 70 -0.01 -8.02 -10.05
CA ALA A 70 0.99 -7.14 -9.46
C ALA A 70 1.24 -7.47 -8.00
N PHE A 71 0.19 -7.71 -7.20
CA PHE A 71 0.30 -8.06 -5.79
C PHE A 71 1.08 -9.35 -5.57
N ILE A 72 0.82 -10.40 -6.36
CA ILE A 72 1.54 -11.68 -6.27
C ILE A 72 3.01 -11.53 -6.68
N ARG A 73 3.31 -10.65 -7.64
CA ARG A 73 4.68 -10.44 -8.16
C ARG A 73 5.48 -9.39 -7.40
N LEU A 74 4.82 -8.53 -6.64
CA LEU A 74 5.44 -7.40 -5.94
C LEU A 74 6.67 -7.78 -5.09
N PRO A 75 6.68 -8.88 -4.31
CA PRO A 75 7.85 -9.28 -3.54
C PRO A 75 9.08 -9.55 -4.40
N TYR A 76 8.89 -10.02 -5.63
CA TYR A 76 9.99 -10.32 -6.56
C TYR A 76 10.54 -9.06 -7.26
N TYR A 77 9.75 -7.99 -7.36
CA TYR A 77 10.23 -6.72 -7.93
C TYR A 77 11.31 -6.08 -7.07
N LYS A 78 11.36 -6.33 -5.77
CA LYS A 78 12.41 -5.84 -4.88
C LYS A 78 13.81 -6.23 -5.40
N ASN A 79 13.96 -7.47 -5.89
CA ASN A 79 15.24 -7.94 -6.45
C ASN A 79 15.67 -7.18 -7.72
N HIS A 80 14.69 -6.75 -8.52
CA HIS A 80 14.97 -5.93 -9.70
C HIS A 80 15.33 -4.50 -9.30
N LEU A 81 14.59 -3.90 -8.37
CA LEU A 81 14.82 -2.53 -7.89
C LEU A 81 16.22 -2.35 -7.31
N ILE A 82 16.69 -3.32 -6.52
CA ILE A 82 18.04 -3.29 -5.93
C ILE A 82 19.13 -3.22 -7.01
N ARG A 83 18.94 -3.89 -8.15
CA ARG A 83 19.90 -3.84 -9.27
C ARG A 83 20.03 -2.44 -9.87
N TYR A 84 19.01 -1.60 -9.73
CA TYR A 84 19.01 -0.21 -10.17
C TYR A 84 19.38 0.78 -9.05
N GLY A 85 19.90 0.26 -7.92
CA GLY A 85 20.24 1.09 -6.77
C GLY A 85 19.05 1.66 -6.01
N ILE A 86 17.85 1.11 -6.24
CA ILE A 86 16.63 1.55 -5.55
C ILE A 86 16.41 0.66 -4.33
N ILE A 87 16.29 1.28 -3.17
CA ILE A 87 15.83 0.64 -1.94
C ILE A 87 14.33 0.86 -1.78
N GLY A 88 13.65 -0.17 -1.32
CA GLY A 88 12.23 -0.08 -1.04
C GLY A 88 11.83 -1.09 0.01
N ASP A 89 10.95 -0.69 0.89
CA ASP A 89 10.42 -1.56 1.91
C ASP A 89 9.04 -1.13 2.37
N THR A 90 8.47 -1.94 3.23
CA THR A 90 7.15 -1.76 3.79
C THR A 90 7.18 -1.94 5.30
N PHE A 91 6.24 -1.33 5.96
CA PHE A 91 5.91 -1.58 7.35
C PHE A 91 4.42 -1.39 7.54
N GLU A 92 3.89 -2.06 8.53
CA GLU A 92 2.45 -2.01 8.80
C GLU A 92 2.18 -1.79 10.27
N THR A 93 1.01 -1.26 10.54
CA THR A 93 0.54 -0.96 11.89
C THR A 93 -0.98 -0.96 11.92
N SER A 94 -1.55 -0.88 13.10
CA SER A 94 -2.95 -0.51 13.29
C SER A 94 -3.07 0.72 14.18
N ILE A 95 -4.10 1.52 13.93
CA ILE A 95 -4.34 2.78 14.63
C ILE A 95 -5.87 3.07 14.64
N PRO A 96 -6.45 3.64 15.71
CA PRO A 96 -7.85 4.05 15.70
C PRO A 96 -8.14 5.13 14.65
N TRP A 97 -9.36 5.11 14.07
CA TRP A 97 -9.77 6.06 13.03
C TRP A 97 -9.58 7.52 13.44
N GLU A 98 -9.88 7.84 14.67
CA GLU A 98 -9.75 9.21 15.21
C GLU A 98 -8.32 9.75 15.14
N LYS A 99 -7.31 8.86 15.19
CA LYS A 99 -5.89 9.22 15.18
C LYS A 99 -5.25 9.06 13.80
N PHE A 100 -5.89 8.34 12.88
CA PHE A 100 -5.28 7.98 11.59
C PHE A 100 -4.81 9.19 10.79
N GLY A 101 -5.59 10.26 10.73
CA GLY A 101 -5.26 11.43 9.92
C GLY A 101 -3.95 12.09 10.33
N ASP A 102 -3.77 12.33 11.63
CA ASP A 102 -2.55 12.92 12.19
C ASP A 102 -1.37 11.95 12.13
N PHE A 103 -1.63 10.69 12.44
CA PHE A 103 -0.66 9.61 12.31
C PHE A 103 -0.08 9.56 10.90
N TYR A 104 -0.93 9.47 9.87
CA TYR A 104 -0.45 9.33 8.49
C TYR A 104 0.32 10.55 8.01
N ARG A 105 -0.16 11.77 8.30
CA ARG A 105 0.56 13.00 7.94
C ARG A 105 1.95 13.04 8.59
N GLY A 106 2.02 12.71 9.88
CA GLY A 106 3.28 12.67 10.62
C GLY A 106 4.24 11.62 10.09
N ILE A 107 3.80 10.37 9.92
CA ILE A 107 4.63 9.28 9.37
C ILE A 107 5.13 9.62 7.97
N LYS A 108 4.26 10.13 7.10
CA LYS A 108 4.67 10.51 5.74
C LYS A 108 5.75 11.57 5.75
N SER A 109 5.61 12.58 6.60
CA SER A 109 6.61 13.65 6.77
C SER A 109 7.94 13.10 7.29
N ASP A 110 7.92 12.30 8.36
CA ASP A 110 9.12 11.76 9.00
C ASP A 110 9.89 10.84 8.03
N ILE A 111 9.17 9.95 7.33
CA ILE A 111 9.80 9.04 6.37
C ILE A 111 10.35 9.79 5.16
N SER A 112 9.63 10.78 4.63
CA SER A 112 10.16 11.62 3.55
C SER A 112 11.41 12.38 3.97
N SER A 113 11.44 12.89 5.20
CA SER A 113 12.57 13.62 5.74
C SER A 113 13.80 12.73 5.93
N ILE A 114 13.65 11.55 6.55
CA ILE A 114 14.78 10.64 6.73
C ILE A 114 15.30 10.07 5.41
N ILE A 115 14.43 9.84 4.42
CA ILE A 115 14.87 9.45 3.08
C ILE A 115 15.77 10.54 2.49
N LYS A 116 15.31 11.80 2.54
CA LYS A 116 16.07 12.95 2.01
C LYS A 116 17.40 13.13 2.74
N GLU A 117 17.41 13.02 4.06
CA GLU A 117 18.61 13.12 4.88
C GLU A 117 19.62 12.00 4.57
N ALA A 118 19.14 10.75 4.54
CA ALA A 118 20.01 9.59 4.38
C ALA A 118 20.56 9.44 2.95
N THR A 119 19.73 9.71 1.94
CA THR A 119 20.08 9.44 0.54
C THR A 119 20.46 10.68 -0.26
N GLY A 120 20.07 11.88 0.20
CA GLY A 120 20.21 13.14 -0.53
C GLY A 120 19.10 13.40 -1.56
N TYR A 121 18.18 12.44 -1.77
CA TYR A 121 17.12 12.51 -2.78
C TYR A 121 15.73 12.40 -2.13
N ASP A 122 14.74 12.90 -2.84
CA ASP A 122 13.36 12.68 -2.47
C ASP A 122 12.96 11.24 -2.79
N GLY A 123 12.14 10.65 -1.94
CA GLY A 123 11.59 9.31 -2.11
C GLY A 123 10.06 9.34 -2.25
N LEU A 124 9.51 8.22 -2.65
CA LEU A 124 8.08 7.99 -2.68
C LEU A 124 7.64 7.32 -1.38
N VAL A 125 6.64 7.89 -0.72
CA VAL A 125 5.97 7.29 0.43
C VAL A 125 4.49 7.15 0.11
N SER A 126 3.99 5.94 0.18
CA SER A 126 2.59 5.60 -0.09
C SER A 126 1.97 4.84 1.07
N CYS A 127 0.66 4.83 1.10
CA CYS A 127 -0.12 4.15 2.12
C CYS A 127 -1.29 3.42 1.48
N ARG A 128 -1.60 2.23 1.98
CA ARG A 128 -2.84 1.52 1.70
C ARG A 128 -3.40 0.93 2.99
N PHE A 129 -4.68 0.62 3.00
CA PHE A 129 -5.28 -0.19 4.05
C PHE A 129 -5.29 -1.65 3.59
N THR A 130 -4.71 -2.54 4.38
CA THR A 130 -4.81 -3.98 4.17
C THR A 130 -6.08 -4.54 4.78
N HIS A 131 -6.51 -3.94 5.89
CA HIS A 131 -7.77 -4.27 6.56
C HIS A 131 -8.46 -2.99 7.04
N VAL A 132 -9.77 -3.04 7.07
CA VAL A 132 -10.62 -1.95 7.53
C VAL A 132 -11.55 -2.51 8.59
N TYR A 133 -11.30 -2.13 9.85
CA TYR A 133 -12.11 -2.53 10.99
C TYR A 133 -13.01 -1.37 11.44
N PRO A 134 -14.07 -1.63 12.20
CA PRO A 134 -14.96 -0.58 12.72
C PRO A 134 -14.22 0.47 13.56
N ASP A 135 -13.20 0.08 14.30
CA ASP A 135 -12.42 0.91 15.24
C ASP A 135 -11.14 1.51 14.62
N GLY A 136 -10.66 0.98 13.50
CA GLY A 136 -9.46 1.53 12.86
C GLY A 136 -8.97 0.72 11.66
N PRO A 137 -8.09 1.29 10.83
CA PRO A 137 -7.47 0.57 9.72
C PRO A 137 -6.20 -0.16 10.14
N ALA A 138 -5.89 -1.26 9.44
CA ALA A 138 -4.53 -1.75 9.34
C ALA A 138 -3.81 -1.00 8.20
N VAL A 139 -2.87 -0.17 8.59
CA VAL A 139 -2.15 0.76 7.72
C VAL A 139 -0.90 0.11 7.19
N TYR A 140 -0.78 0.00 5.89
CA TYR A 140 0.38 -0.57 5.20
C TYR A 140 1.11 0.54 4.45
N ILE A 141 2.28 0.90 4.94
CA ILE A 141 3.09 2.00 4.39
C ILE A 141 4.23 1.39 3.59
N SER A 142 4.45 1.96 2.40
CA SER A 142 5.54 1.57 1.52
C SER A 142 6.38 2.79 1.19
N PHE A 143 7.69 2.61 1.11
CA PHE A 143 8.60 3.62 0.58
C PHE A 143 9.49 3.07 -0.52
N LEU A 144 9.88 3.96 -1.43
CA LEU A 144 10.88 3.73 -2.47
C LEU A 144 11.82 4.93 -2.51
N ALA A 145 13.12 4.68 -2.55
CA ALA A 145 14.13 5.73 -2.62
C ALA A 145 15.35 5.25 -3.40
N LEU A 146 16.14 6.18 -3.94
CA LEU A 146 17.48 5.86 -4.38
C LEU A 146 18.32 5.49 -3.15
N GLY A 147 18.99 4.34 -3.18
CA GLY A 147 19.68 3.80 -2.01
C GLY A 147 20.96 4.57 -1.66
N ASP A 148 21.71 4.95 -2.69
CA ASP A 148 22.93 5.75 -2.57
C ASP A 148 23.21 6.48 -3.88
N LYS A 149 23.72 7.70 -3.78
CA LYS A 149 23.99 8.57 -4.95
C LYS A 149 25.09 8.02 -5.88
N ASP A 150 26.06 7.30 -5.32
CA ASP A 150 27.21 6.77 -6.03
C ASP A 150 27.06 5.26 -6.34
N GLY A 151 25.88 4.69 -6.08
CA GLY A 151 25.57 3.27 -6.30
C GLY A 151 26.27 2.32 -5.32
N ASN A 152 26.75 2.81 -4.18
CA ASN A 152 27.40 1.98 -3.17
C ASN A 152 26.37 1.17 -2.39
N MET A 153 26.39 -0.16 -2.56
CA MET A 153 25.43 -1.06 -1.93
C MET A 153 25.51 -1.10 -0.41
N LYS A 154 26.70 -0.89 0.18
CA LYS A 154 26.85 -0.81 1.63
C LYS A 154 26.15 0.44 2.17
N ASN A 155 26.38 1.59 1.55
CA ASN A 155 25.70 2.82 1.92
C ASN A 155 24.18 2.69 1.74
N ALA A 156 23.72 2.06 0.66
CA ALA A 156 22.31 1.80 0.43
C ALA A 156 21.69 0.94 1.54
N LEU A 157 22.40 -0.07 2.03
CA LEU A 157 21.97 -0.90 3.16
C LEU A 157 21.92 -0.08 4.47
N ASP A 158 22.96 0.70 4.74
CA ASP A 158 23.00 1.57 5.93
C ASP A 158 21.87 2.60 5.92
N ASN A 159 21.58 3.19 4.77
CA ASN A 159 20.48 4.13 4.57
C ASN A 159 19.11 3.44 4.77
N TRP A 160 18.94 2.24 4.22
CA TRP A 160 17.73 1.43 4.46
C TRP A 160 17.54 1.16 5.97
N CYS A 161 18.60 0.77 6.68
CA CYS A 161 18.53 0.53 8.13
C CYS A 161 18.09 1.80 8.89
N LYS A 162 18.65 2.97 8.55
CA LYS A 162 18.26 4.25 9.18
C LYS A 162 16.79 4.56 8.96
N ILE A 163 16.31 4.41 7.72
CA ILE A 163 14.90 4.67 7.38
C ILE A 163 13.98 3.73 8.17
N LYS A 164 14.31 2.43 8.24
CA LYS A 164 13.53 1.43 8.99
C LYS A 164 13.50 1.72 10.49
N GLN A 165 14.62 2.12 11.06
CA GLN A 165 14.70 2.48 12.48
C GLN A 165 13.80 3.69 12.80
N VAL A 166 13.85 4.73 11.99
CA VAL A 166 12.96 5.90 12.15
C VAL A 166 11.50 5.46 11.98
N ALA A 167 11.18 4.65 10.97
CA ALA A 167 9.82 4.17 10.75
C ALA A 167 9.27 3.45 12.00
N ASN A 168 10.01 2.50 12.55
CA ASN A 168 9.59 1.72 13.72
C ASN A 168 9.41 2.62 14.96
N THR A 169 10.35 3.52 15.19
CA THR A 169 10.29 4.45 16.33
C THR A 169 9.09 5.39 16.21
N GLN A 170 8.86 5.95 15.03
CA GLN A 170 7.79 6.94 14.81
C GLN A 170 6.39 6.29 14.80
N VAL A 171 6.26 5.07 14.33
CA VAL A 171 5.00 4.33 14.42
C VAL A 171 4.56 4.21 15.87
N VAL A 172 5.43 3.75 16.75
CA VAL A 172 5.12 3.59 18.18
C VAL A 172 4.91 4.94 18.87
N ALA A 173 5.79 5.91 18.63
CA ALA A 173 5.68 7.24 19.22
C ALA A 173 4.38 7.97 18.87
N ARG A 174 3.79 7.65 17.70
CA ARG A 174 2.51 8.20 17.26
C ARG A 174 1.29 7.33 17.63
N GLY A 175 1.49 6.31 18.47
CA GLY A 175 0.43 5.46 19.00
C GLY A 175 -0.05 4.34 18.10
N GLY A 176 0.70 4.02 17.04
CA GLY A 176 0.49 2.82 16.24
C GLY A 176 1.02 1.58 16.96
N THR A 177 0.54 0.40 16.57
CA THR A 177 1.11 -0.87 17.01
C THR A 177 2.43 -1.14 16.29
N VAL A 178 3.33 -1.92 16.92
CA VAL A 178 4.63 -2.28 16.30
C VAL A 178 4.42 -2.98 14.97
N THR A 179 3.43 -3.84 14.89
CA THR A 179 3.00 -4.56 13.68
C THR A 179 1.55 -5.00 13.85
N HIS A 180 0.86 -5.33 12.76
CA HIS A 180 -0.49 -5.88 12.79
C HIS A 180 -0.51 -7.38 12.48
N HIS A 181 0.03 -7.80 11.32
CA HIS A 181 0.08 -9.21 10.90
C HIS A 181 1.47 -9.67 10.43
N HIS A 182 2.42 -8.76 10.29
CA HIS A 182 3.80 -9.13 10.04
C HIS A 182 4.47 -9.67 11.29
N ALA A 183 5.42 -10.60 11.14
CA ALA A 183 6.21 -11.09 12.26
C ALA A 183 7.08 -9.99 12.84
N VAL A 184 7.26 -9.99 14.16
CA VAL A 184 8.09 -8.98 14.84
C VAL A 184 9.54 -9.04 14.37
N GLY A 185 10.15 -10.21 14.31
CA GLY A 185 11.49 -10.40 13.74
C GLY A 185 12.56 -9.44 14.28
N ARG A 186 13.63 -9.29 13.52
CA ARG A 186 14.72 -8.36 13.85
C ARG A 186 14.37 -6.91 13.57
N ASP A 187 13.54 -6.66 12.59
CA ASP A 187 13.20 -5.32 12.10
C ASP A 187 12.43 -4.48 13.12
N HIS A 188 11.79 -5.14 14.09
CA HIS A 188 11.00 -4.50 15.14
C HIS A 188 11.64 -4.64 16.54
N ARG A 189 12.89 -5.05 16.59
CA ARG A 189 13.64 -5.11 17.85
C ARG A 189 14.08 -3.71 18.23
N GLY A 190 13.63 -3.24 19.40
CA GLY A 190 14.10 -2.00 20.01
C GLY A 190 15.54 -2.13 20.54
#